data_4a054d915a33812d03eeb664c8be6e07
#
_entry.id   4a054d915a33812d03eeb664c8be6e07
#
_cell.length_a   1.000
_cell.length_b   1.000
_cell.length_c   1.000
_cell.angle_alpha   90.00
_cell.angle_beta   90.00
_cell.angle_gamma   90.00
#
_symmetry.space_group_name_H-M   'P 1'
#
loop_
_entity.id
_entity.type
_entity.pdbx_description
1 polymer ?
#
loop_
_entity_poly.entity_id
_entity_poly.type
_entity_poly.pdbx_seq_one_letter_code
_entity_poly.pdbx_strand_id
1 'polypeptide(L)'
;KWDPERQVMAILYWKRKFLYGGPKHKGLPIFLSVLRCIKNREALFFMNAEASQNPNLLEKLFKLKEKNTSVKTEIIAGMTTFIALAYIMFVNPNILSEAGIPKEAAIASTIWIAALSTMVMGIFANYPVALAPGMGLNAFFTYYVVGVLHLSWQVALGAVFFSGCLFLILTIGGIRQAIINSVPHNLKCAIGVGIGLFIAFIGLKGTGLIIADKATFITLGHVTMPTTMLSLFGLLFTGALMARGIKGAILIGIIATTLLSMCLGYSPVPHGIADIMSFSLPSMSQTFGELDIAGAWNYGIFSIIFTFTVVELFDNMGTLIGLTSKAKLVNKNGEIENLDKALTTDAVGTIVSAIFGTSTVTSYIESAAGIAAGGKTGLTAVTVACLFLVSLFFAPMIGLVPGFATAPALILVGALMMADVGKVKFDDFTDGLPAFLTIIMMPLTSSIANGFAFGFVSYVFMKAITGKFREINPIMWFVSIAFLVNLIMRS
;
A
#
# COMPACT_ATOMS: atom_id res chain seq x y z
N LYS A 1 -10.28 1.66 -44.08
CA LYS A 1 -8.84 1.33 -44.10
C LYS A 1 -8.17 2.31 -45.02
N TRP A 2 -7.38 3.19 -44.47
CA TRP A 2 -6.59 4.19 -45.21
C TRP A 2 -5.33 3.49 -45.72
N ASP A 3 -5.12 3.51 -47.08
CA ASP A 3 -3.94 2.93 -47.72
C ASP A 3 -3.11 4.09 -48.34
N PRO A 4 -1.99 4.45 -47.67
CA PRO A 4 -1.15 5.59 -48.10
C PRO A 4 -0.50 5.37 -49.46
N GLU A 5 -0.19 4.12 -49.86
CA GLU A 5 0.49 3.85 -51.15
C GLU A 5 -0.43 4.07 -52.34
N ARG A 6 -1.72 3.76 -52.25
CA ARG A 6 -2.69 4.04 -53.30
C ARG A 6 -2.91 5.51 -53.55
N GLN A 7 -2.79 6.34 -52.53
CA GLN A 7 -2.92 7.81 -52.69
C GLN A 7 -1.68 8.43 -53.34
N VAL A 8 -0.49 7.97 -53.01
CA VAL A 8 0.75 8.42 -53.66
C VAL A 8 0.74 8.06 -55.15
N MET A 9 0.29 6.85 -55.49
CA MET A 9 0.16 6.43 -56.89
C MET A 9 -0.92 7.20 -57.63
N ALA A 10 -2.02 7.55 -57.03
CA ALA A 10 -3.03 8.40 -57.63
C ALA A 10 -2.51 9.82 -57.90
N ILE A 11 -1.76 10.40 -56.98
CA ILE A 11 -1.14 11.73 -57.13
C ILE A 11 -0.07 11.72 -58.23
N LEU A 12 0.74 10.68 -58.34
CA LEU A 12 1.75 10.50 -59.39
C LEU A 12 1.12 10.25 -60.76
N TYR A 13 0.02 9.50 -60.85
CA TYR A 13 -0.75 9.27 -62.06
C TYR A 13 -1.39 10.57 -62.59
N TRP A 14 -1.99 11.38 -61.71
CA TRP A 14 -2.53 12.69 -62.06
C TRP A 14 -1.46 13.69 -62.46
N LYS A 15 -0.31 13.72 -61.77
CA LYS A 15 0.86 14.55 -62.12
C LYS A 15 1.38 14.25 -63.51
N ARG A 16 1.42 12.98 -63.90
CA ARG A 16 1.85 12.55 -65.26
C ARG A 16 0.86 12.94 -66.34
N LYS A 17 -0.44 12.85 -66.10
CA LYS A 17 -1.52 13.24 -67.01
C LYS A 17 -1.61 14.76 -67.21
N PHE A 18 -1.25 15.55 -66.21
CA PHE A 18 -1.26 17.02 -66.26
C PHE A 18 0.00 17.61 -66.90
N LEU A 19 1.13 16.96 -66.85
CA LEU A 19 2.39 17.42 -67.43
C LEU A 19 2.50 17.16 -68.94
N TYR A 20 1.75 16.23 -69.50
CA TYR A 20 1.85 15.80 -70.89
C TYR A 20 0.56 16.02 -71.71
N GLY A 21 -0.47 16.67 -71.21
CA GLY A 21 -1.69 16.99 -71.90
C GLY A 21 -1.81 18.49 -72.07
N GLY A 22 -1.86 18.93 -73.32
CA GLY A 22 -1.75 20.33 -73.87
C GLY A 22 -2.65 21.45 -73.29
N PRO A 23 -2.50 22.65 -73.75
CA PRO A 23 -2.86 23.89 -73.03
C PRO A 23 -4.36 24.25 -73.13
N LYS A 24 -5.15 24.05 -72.14
CA LYS A 24 -6.38 24.78 -71.78
C LYS A 24 -7.00 24.27 -70.50
N HIS A 25 -6.50 24.68 -69.33
CA HIS A 25 -7.25 24.42 -68.08
C HIS A 25 -7.16 25.65 -67.15
N LYS A 26 -8.30 26.32 -66.93
CA LYS A 26 -8.50 27.41 -65.95
C LYS A 26 -8.42 26.98 -64.46
N GLY A 27 -7.96 25.73 -64.16
CA GLY A 27 -7.87 25.19 -62.84
C GLY A 27 -6.49 25.27 -62.21
N LEU A 28 -5.46 25.73 -62.89
CA LEU A 28 -4.07 25.75 -62.39
C LEU A 28 -3.86 26.57 -61.08
N PRO A 29 -4.53 27.75 -60.90
CA PRO A 29 -4.40 28.57 -59.73
C PRO A 29 -4.97 27.85 -58.48
N ILE A 30 -6.10 27.12 -58.61
CA ILE A 30 -6.74 26.38 -57.51
C ILE A 30 -5.90 25.16 -57.13
N PHE A 31 -5.36 24.45 -58.09
CA PHE A 31 -4.48 23.30 -57.84
C PHE A 31 -3.20 23.70 -57.15
N LEU A 32 -2.58 24.82 -57.55
CA LEU A 32 -1.38 25.35 -56.88
C LEU A 32 -1.68 25.86 -55.46
N SER A 33 -2.87 26.44 -55.23
CA SER A 33 -3.28 26.83 -53.86
C SER A 33 -3.54 25.63 -52.96
N VAL A 34 -4.13 24.54 -53.48
CA VAL A 34 -4.33 23.28 -52.75
C VAL A 34 -3.00 22.60 -52.46
N LEU A 35 -2.08 22.55 -53.43
CA LEU A 35 -0.71 22.01 -53.20
C LEU A 35 0.06 22.86 -52.20
N ARG A 36 -0.10 24.18 -52.18
CA ARG A 36 0.52 25.07 -51.19
C ARG A 36 -0.08 24.84 -49.79
N CYS A 37 -1.40 24.58 -49.73
CA CYS A 37 -2.09 24.28 -48.48
C CYS A 37 -1.68 22.89 -47.93
N ILE A 38 -1.52 21.88 -48.79
CA ILE A 38 -1.02 20.54 -48.41
C ILE A 38 0.43 20.62 -47.95
N LYS A 39 1.29 21.34 -48.68
CA LYS A 39 2.70 21.55 -48.33
C LYS A 39 2.87 22.30 -47.01
N ASN A 40 2.00 23.29 -46.73
CA ASN A 40 1.96 23.99 -45.46
C ASN A 40 1.43 23.08 -44.31
N ARG A 41 0.48 22.18 -44.59
CA ARG A 41 0.02 21.20 -43.59
C ARG A 41 1.06 20.13 -43.30
N GLU A 42 1.77 19.64 -44.28
CA GLU A 42 2.91 18.74 -44.07
C GLU A 42 4.04 19.46 -43.33
N ALA A 43 4.39 20.68 -43.67
CA ALA A 43 5.36 21.49 -42.95
C ALA A 43 4.92 21.75 -41.48
N LEU A 44 3.64 22.05 -41.24
CA LEU A 44 3.07 22.16 -39.89
C LEU A 44 3.07 20.81 -39.13
N PHE A 45 2.84 19.71 -39.86
CA PHE A 45 2.90 18.37 -39.26
C PHE A 45 4.35 17.98 -38.92
N PHE A 46 5.31 18.29 -39.79
CA PHE A 46 6.73 18.10 -39.50
C PHE A 46 7.26 19.09 -38.46
N MET A 47 6.84 20.35 -38.43
CA MET A 47 7.18 21.30 -37.37
C MET A 47 6.56 20.88 -36.02
N ASN A 48 5.34 20.33 -36.00
CA ASN A 48 4.75 19.76 -34.80
C ASN A 48 5.40 18.42 -34.42
N ALA A 49 5.92 17.66 -35.36
CA ALA A 49 6.69 16.43 -35.08
C ALA A 49 8.11 16.75 -34.55
N GLU A 50 8.76 17.82 -35.08
CA GLU A 50 10.06 18.30 -34.57
C GLU A 50 9.94 19.04 -33.23
N ALA A 51 8.87 19.79 -32.98
CA ALA A 51 8.53 20.37 -31.69
C ALA A 51 8.27 19.26 -30.60
N SER A 52 7.95 18.03 -31.05
CA SER A 52 7.81 16.83 -30.21
C SER A 52 9.14 16.11 -29.89
N GLN A 53 10.29 16.61 -30.38
CA GLN A 53 11.59 15.97 -30.17
C GLN A 53 12.31 16.38 -28.87
N ASN A 54 11.79 17.35 -28.10
CA ASN A 54 12.16 17.50 -26.72
C ASN A 54 11.13 16.70 -25.89
N PRO A 55 11.47 15.51 -25.38
CA PRO A 55 10.54 14.78 -24.55
C PRO A 55 10.22 15.66 -23.34
N ASN A 56 8.93 15.98 -23.12
CA ASN A 56 8.45 16.64 -21.92
C ASN A 56 9.09 15.97 -20.70
N LEU A 57 9.44 16.73 -19.66
CA LEU A 57 10.03 16.22 -18.43
C LEU A 57 9.29 14.98 -17.92
N LEU A 58 7.96 14.97 -18.03
CA LEU A 58 7.11 13.83 -17.66
C LEU A 58 7.37 12.60 -18.52
N GLU A 59 7.65 12.76 -19.82
CA GLU A 59 7.99 11.63 -20.70
C GLU A 59 9.37 11.05 -20.37
N LYS A 60 10.35 11.91 -20.03
CA LYS A 60 11.68 11.46 -19.61
C LYS A 60 11.64 10.68 -18.30
N LEU A 61 10.84 11.12 -17.32
CA LEU A 61 10.73 10.51 -16.01
C LEU A 61 9.88 9.23 -16.02
N PHE A 62 8.72 9.27 -16.69
CA PHE A 62 7.71 8.22 -16.54
C PHE A 62 7.54 7.31 -17.76
N LYS A 63 8.15 7.63 -18.91
CA LYS A 63 8.10 6.81 -20.14
C LYS A 63 6.67 6.49 -20.58
N LEU A 64 5.79 7.50 -20.58
CA LEU A 64 4.35 7.34 -20.81
C LEU A 64 4.02 6.70 -22.16
N LYS A 65 4.75 7.09 -23.23
CA LYS A 65 4.57 6.52 -24.58
C LYS A 65 5.00 5.05 -24.64
N GLU A 66 6.15 4.71 -24.00
CA GLU A 66 6.66 3.34 -23.93
C GLU A 66 5.67 2.42 -23.23
N LYS A 67 5.03 2.90 -22.14
CA LYS A 67 4.03 2.15 -21.35
C LYS A 67 2.61 2.23 -21.94
N ASN A 68 2.41 2.88 -23.10
CA ASN A 68 1.10 3.07 -23.74
C ASN A 68 0.06 3.62 -22.75
N THR A 69 0.34 4.79 -22.17
CA THR A 69 -0.55 5.53 -21.28
C THR A 69 -0.52 7.02 -21.57
N SER A 70 -1.34 7.80 -20.88
CA SER A 70 -1.41 9.25 -21.00
C SER A 70 -1.41 9.93 -19.64
N VAL A 71 -0.96 11.19 -19.57
CA VAL A 71 -0.98 12.01 -18.35
C VAL A 71 -2.37 11.99 -17.69
N LYS A 72 -3.43 12.15 -18.49
CA LYS A 72 -4.81 12.14 -18.00
C LYS A 72 -5.19 10.81 -17.36
N THR A 73 -4.81 9.69 -17.98
CA THR A 73 -5.07 8.35 -17.45
C THR A 73 -4.34 8.13 -16.12
N GLU A 74 -3.07 8.53 -16.04
CA GLU A 74 -2.26 8.39 -14.85
C GLU A 74 -2.80 9.23 -13.67
N ILE A 75 -3.24 10.48 -13.95
CA ILE A 75 -3.87 11.33 -12.93
C ILE A 75 -5.18 10.71 -12.43
N ILE A 76 -6.06 10.23 -13.31
CA ILE A 76 -7.31 9.57 -12.92
C ILE A 76 -7.01 8.30 -12.10
N ALA A 77 -6.01 7.53 -12.49
CA ALA A 77 -5.56 6.36 -11.77
C ALA A 77 -5.03 6.73 -10.37
N GLY A 78 -4.23 7.80 -10.27
CA GLY A 78 -3.75 8.32 -8.99
C GLY A 78 -4.88 8.78 -8.07
N MET A 79 -5.85 9.54 -8.60
CA MET A 79 -7.04 9.93 -7.83
C MET A 79 -7.83 8.70 -7.35
N THR A 80 -7.96 7.68 -8.20
CA THR A 80 -8.65 6.42 -7.85
C THR A 80 -7.92 5.69 -6.73
N THR A 81 -6.59 5.59 -6.80
CA THR A 81 -5.76 5.00 -5.73
C THR A 81 -5.88 5.81 -4.45
N PHE A 82 -5.77 7.13 -4.52
CA PHE A 82 -5.88 8.00 -3.35
C PHE A 82 -7.22 7.82 -2.64
N ILE A 83 -8.34 7.86 -3.35
CA ILE A 83 -9.66 7.67 -2.75
C ILE A 83 -9.81 6.30 -2.07
N ALA A 84 -9.20 5.26 -2.65
CA ALA A 84 -9.22 3.92 -2.06
C ALA A 84 -8.36 3.82 -0.79
N LEU A 85 -7.25 4.59 -0.72
CA LEU A 85 -6.23 4.54 0.33
C LEU A 85 -6.41 5.61 1.40
N ALA A 86 -7.15 6.70 1.13
CA ALA A 86 -7.23 7.88 2.00
C ALA A 86 -7.71 7.58 3.44
N TYR A 87 -8.38 6.45 3.66
CA TYR A 87 -8.80 6.01 4.99
C TYR A 87 -7.62 5.86 5.98
N ILE A 88 -6.38 5.66 5.50
CA ILE A 88 -5.20 5.50 6.34
C ILE A 88 -4.90 6.75 7.18
N MET A 89 -5.24 7.93 6.65
CA MET A 89 -5.07 9.20 7.36
C MET A 89 -5.92 9.29 8.63
N PHE A 90 -6.97 8.50 8.73
CA PHE A 90 -7.86 8.41 9.89
C PHE A 90 -7.50 7.21 10.78
N VAL A 91 -7.23 6.06 10.17
CA VAL A 91 -7.02 4.79 10.88
C VAL A 91 -5.66 4.78 11.58
N ASN A 92 -4.58 5.13 10.89
CA ASN A 92 -3.23 5.06 11.46
C ASN A 92 -3.04 5.97 12.69
N PRO A 93 -3.45 7.27 12.67
CA PRO A 93 -3.33 8.11 13.85
C PRO A 93 -4.14 7.61 15.04
N ASN A 94 -5.32 7.02 14.81
CA ASN A 94 -6.12 6.44 15.88
C ASN A 94 -5.43 5.24 16.53
N ILE A 95 -4.81 4.35 15.73
CA ILE A 95 -4.04 3.22 16.26
C ILE A 95 -2.81 3.72 17.05
N LEU A 96 -2.03 4.62 16.48
CA LEU A 96 -0.80 5.11 17.12
C LEU A 96 -1.09 5.95 18.38
N SER A 97 -2.24 6.63 18.44
CA SER A 97 -2.63 7.37 19.65
C SER A 97 -2.90 6.45 20.85
N GLU A 98 -3.31 5.20 20.63
CA GLU A 98 -3.43 4.19 21.70
C GLU A 98 -2.06 3.76 22.24
N ALA A 99 -0.97 3.94 21.47
CA ALA A 99 0.40 3.77 21.94
C ALA A 99 0.95 4.97 22.71
N GLY A 100 0.16 6.05 22.86
CA GLY A 100 0.56 7.29 23.53
C GLY A 100 1.22 8.32 22.61
N ILE A 101 1.23 8.12 21.30
CA ILE A 101 1.68 9.11 20.33
C ILE A 101 0.60 10.20 20.21
N PRO A 102 0.94 11.50 20.33
CA PRO A 102 -0.02 12.58 20.18
C PRO A 102 -0.75 12.52 18.83
N LYS A 103 -2.09 12.52 18.86
CA LYS A 103 -2.93 12.25 17.66
C LYS A 103 -2.64 13.24 16.53
N GLU A 104 -2.46 14.52 16.84
CA GLU A 104 -2.15 15.55 15.84
C GLU A 104 -0.81 15.26 15.13
N ALA A 105 0.24 14.93 15.91
CA ALA A 105 1.53 14.57 15.37
C ALA A 105 1.47 13.25 14.56
N ALA A 106 0.67 12.29 15.00
CA ALA A 106 0.43 11.04 14.25
C ALA A 106 -0.29 11.28 12.92
N ILE A 107 -1.23 12.24 12.84
CA ILE A 107 -1.87 12.66 11.57
C ILE A 107 -0.81 13.26 10.64
N ALA A 108 -0.03 14.21 11.14
CA ALA A 108 1.00 14.87 10.36
C ALA A 108 2.03 13.87 9.83
N SER A 109 2.61 13.04 10.69
CA SER A 109 3.62 12.03 10.32
C SER A 109 3.08 11.01 9.31
N THR A 110 1.82 10.57 9.49
CA THR A 110 1.16 9.64 8.55
C THR A 110 1.07 10.24 7.15
N ILE A 111 0.59 11.48 7.03
CA ILE A 111 0.39 12.13 5.73
C ILE A 111 1.74 12.44 5.07
N TRP A 112 2.70 12.99 5.83
CA TRP A 112 4.02 13.31 5.31
C TRP A 112 4.74 12.07 4.80
N ILE A 113 4.77 10.99 5.59
CA ILE A 113 5.49 9.79 5.18
C ILE A 113 4.82 9.08 4.01
N ALA A 114 3.47 9.03 3.98
CA ALA A 114 2.74 8.51 2.83
C ALA A 114 3.04 9.31 1.56
N ALA A 115 3.05 10.64 1.64
CA ALA A 115 3.39 11.50 0.52
C ALA A 115 4.83 11.31 0.04
N LEU A 116 5.80 11.38 0.95
CA LEU A 116 7.23 11.28 0.61
C LEU A 116 7.60 9.91 0.04
N SER A 117 7.19 8.83 0.72
CA SER A 117 7.51 7.46 0.28
C SER A 117 6.85 7.15 -1.06
N THR A 118 5.58 7.56 -1.25
CA THR A 118 4.87 7.39 -2.52
C THR A 118 5.49 8.23 -3.64
N MET A 119 5.92 9.45 -3.35
CA MET A 119 6.63 10.31 -4.31
C MET A 119 7.92 9.65 -4.78
N VAL A 120 8.74 9.14 -3.85
CA VAL A 120 9.98 8.44 -4.18
C VAL A 120 9.70 7.16 -4.97
N MET A 121 8.67 6.38 -4.62
CA MET A 121 8.24 5.20 -5.39
C MET A 121 7.90 5.57 -6.83
N GLY A 122 7.17 6.66 -7.03
CA GLY A 122 6.80 7.15 -8.35
C GLY A 122 8.00 7.61 -9.18
N ILE A 123 8.90 8.40 -8.60
CA ILE A 123 10.02 9.01 -9.33
C ILE A 123 11.17 8.01 -9.53
N PHE A 124 11.55 7.27 -8.49
CA PHE A 124 12.75 6.42 -8.49
C PHE A 124 12.50 5.04 -9.09
N ALA A 125 11.40 4.37 -8.68
CA ALA A 125 11.06 3.05 -9.20
C ALA A 125 10.17 3.11 -10.46
N ASN A 126 9.50 4.22 -10.70
CA ASN A 126 8.49 4.42 -11.74
C ASN A 126 7.30 3.42 -11.63
N TYR A 127 6.84 3.18 -10.39
CA TYR A 127 5.74 2.26 -10.09
C TYR A 127 4.44 3.01 -9.81
N PRO A 128 3.28 2.51 -10.30
CA PRO A 128 1.96 3.05 -9.99
C PRO A 128 1.46 2.55 -8.62
N VAL A 129 2.34 2.57 -7.61
CA VAL A 129 2.11 1.97 -6.28
C VAL A 129 2.25 3.04 -5.22
N ALA A 130 1.25 3.16 -4.36
CA ALA A 130 1.28 4.02 -3.20
C ALA A 130 1.87 3.29 -1.98
N LEU A 131 2.63 4.03 -1.19
CA LEU A 131 3.16 3.60 0.08
C LEU A 131 2.53 4.41 1.22
N ALA A 132 2.29 3.76 2.33
CA ALA A 132 1.83 4.40 3.56
C ALA A 132 2.18 3.51 4.78
N PRO A 133 1.97 3.98 6.02
CA PRO A 133 2.21 3.16 7.21
C PRO A 133 1.41 1.86 7.19
N GLY A 134 2.10 0.72 7.36
CA GLY A 134 1.53 -0.62 7.23
C GLY A 134 0.63 -1.01 8.40
N MET A 135 -0.65 -1.29 8.15
CA MET A 135 -1.63 -1.51 9.22
C MET A 135 -1.32 -2.69 10.13
N GLY A 136 -0.83 -3.80 9.59
CA GLY A 136 -0.43 -4.95 10.40
C GLY A 136 0.70 -4.62 11.36
N LEU A 137 1.71 -3.92 10.88
CA LEU A 137 2.87 -3.50 11.67
C LEU A 137 2.54 -2.35 12.63
N ASN A 138 1.61 -1.46 12.28
CA ASN A 138 1.08 -0.45 13.21
C ASN A 138 0.38 -1.11 14.40
N ALA A 139 -0.40 -2.13 14.13
CA ALA A 139 -1.08 -2.90 15.15
C ALA A 139 -0.08 -3.67 16.03
N PHE A 140 0.94 -4.28 15.45
CA PHE A 140 2.03 -4.92 16.19
C PHE A 140 2.79 -3.91 17.05
N PHE A 141 3.12 -2.74 16.51
CA PHE A 141 3.74 -1.62 17.21
C PHE A 141 2.91 -1.21 18.45
N THR A 142 1.63 -0.90 18.25
CA THR A 142 0.78 -0.34 19.29
C THR A 142 0.38 -1.38 20.32
N TYR A 143 -0.19 -2.50 19.88
CA TYR A 143 -0.83 -3.44 20.82
C TYR A 143 0.14 -4.43 21.41
N TYR A 144 1.17 -4.85 20.66
CA TYR A 144 2.13 -5.80 21.18
C TYR A 144 3.36 -5.13 21.80
N VAL A 145 4.07 -4.29 21.05
CA VAL A 145 5.32 -3.69 21.54
C VAL A 145 5.06 -2.70 22.69
N VAL A 146 4.10 -1.81 22.52
CA VAL A 146 3.78 -0.84 23.56
C VAL A 146 2.79 -1.44 24.57
N GLY A 147 1.73 -2.11 24.12
CA GLY A 147 0.66 -2.60 24.99
C GLY A 147 1.01 -3.82 25.82
N VAL A 148 1.63 -4.87 25.23
CA VAL A 148 1.96 -6.13 25.93
C VAL A 148 3.36 -6.11 26.52
N LEU A 149 4.37 -5.61 25.77
CA LEU A 149 5.75 -5.55 26.27
C LEU A 149 6.01 -4.33 27.16
N HIS A 150 5.05 -3.40 27.26
CA HIS A 150 5.12 -2.15 28.03
C HIS A 150 6.35 -1.29 27.72
N LEU A 151 6.81 -1.33 26.46
CA LEU A 151 7.89 -0.46 26.00
C LEU A 151 7.34 0.90 25.60
N SER A 152 8.16 1.93 25.73
CA SER A 152 7.77 3.26 25.25
C SER A 152 7.67 3.26 23.70
N TRP A 153 6.82 4.12 23.16
CA TRP A 153 6.69 4.26 21.70
C TRP A 153 7.99 4.78 21.06
N GLN A 154 8.85 5.48 21.80
CA GLN A 154 10.17 5.93 21.36
C GLN A 154 11.10 4.73 21.12
N VAL A 155 11.10 3.75 22.02
CA VAL A 155 11.86 2.49 21.84
C VAL A 155 11.31 1.69 20.67
N ALA A 156 9.99 1.66 20.52
CA ALA A 156 9.35 0.99 19.38
C ALA A 156 9.74 1.65 18.03
N LEU A 157 9.82 3.00 17.98
CA LEU A 157 10.34 3.72 16.81
C LEU A 157 11.81 3.42 16.53
N GLY A 158 12.64 3.31 17.59
CA GLY A 158 14.03 2.85 17.46
C GLY A 158 14.13 1.45 16.83
N ALA A 159 13.23 0.55 17.21
CA ALA A 159 13.17 -0.80 16.62
C ALA A 159 12.73 -0.76 15.15
N VAL A 160 11.79 0.10 14.77
CA VAL A 160 11.38 0.34 13.37
C VAL A 160 12.57 0.87 12.56
N PHE A 161 13.32 1.83 13.11
CA PHE A 161 14.52 2.37 12.45
C PHE A 161 15.55 1.28 12.15
N PHE A 162 15.88 0.44 13.14
CA PHE A 162 16.81 -0.68 12.93
C PHE A 162 16.26 -1.71 11.96
N SER A 163 14.96 -1.98 12.00
CA SER A 163 14.29 -2.86 11.03
C SER A 163 14.47 -2.36 9.61
N GLY A 164 14.23 -1.06 9.37
CA GLY A 164 14.43 -0.42 8.07
C GLY A 164 15.88 -0.49 7.59
N CYS A 165 16.86 -0.28 8.50
CA CYS A 165 18.29 -0.42 8.19
C CYS A 165 18.64 -1.86 7.80
N LEU A 166 18.18 -2.84 8.59
CA LEU A 166 18.41 -4.26 8.30
C LEU A 166 17.74 -4.66 6.99
N PHE A 167 16.52 -4.17 6.74
CA PHE A 167 15.78 -4.40 5.52
C PHE A 167 16.49 -3.84 4.28
N LEU A 168 17.09 -2.66 4.40
CA LEU A 168 17.92 -2.07 3.35
C LEU A 168 19.16 -2.91 3.06
N ILE A 169 19.87 -3.38 4.10
CA ILE A 169 21.03 -4.26 3.97
C ILE A 169 20.66 -5.56 3.26
N LEU A 170 19.56 -6.20 3.65
CA LEU A 170 19.06 -7.42 3.04
C LEU A 170 18.64 -7.23 1.58
N THR A 171 18.12 -6.04 1.24
CA THR A 171 17.74 -5.69 -0.14
C THR A 171 18.97 -5.52 -1.03
N ILE A 172 19.96 -4.75 -0.59
CA ILE A 172 21.21 -4.53 -1.35
C ILE A 172 21.98 -5.84 -1.51
N GLY A 173 21.98 -6.71 -0.49
CA GLY A 173 22.65 -8.02 -0.52
C GLY A 173 21.96 -9.09 -1.37
N GLY A 174 20.77 -8.83 -1.93
CA GLY A 174 19.98 -9.84 -2.66
C GLY A 174 19.46 -11.00 -1.79
N ILE A 175 19.72 -10.96 -0.48
CA ILE A 175 19.36 -12.02 0.49
C ILE A 175 17.83 -12.08 0.67
N ARG A 176 17.16 -10.94 0.54
CA ARG A 176 15.72 -10.81 0.68
C ARG A 176 14.96 -11.80 -0.22
N GLN A 177 15.29 -11.86 -1.50
CA GLN A 177 14.65 -12.77 -2.45
C GLN A 177 14.88 -14.25 -2.06
N ALA A 178 16.07 -14.58 -1.56
CA ALA A 178 16.39 -15.93 -1.10
C ALA A 178 15.53 -16.33 0.11
N ILE A 179 15.37 -15.43 1.09
CA ILE A 179 14.50 -15.67 2.27
C ILE A 179 13.05 -15.91 1.83
N ILE A 180 12.51 -15.06 0.96
CA ILE A 180 11.14 -15.20 0.48
C ILE A 180 10.95 -16.50 -0.28
N ASN A 181 11.89 -16.86 -1.16
CA ASN A 181 11.81 -18.09 -1.94
C ASN A 181 11.93 -19.35 -1.07
N SER A 182 12.56 -19.23 0.11
CA SER A 182 12.73 -20.35 1.04
C SER A 182 11.43 -20.77 1.74
N VAL A 183 10.45 -19.84 1.88
CA VAL A 183 9.20 -20.12 2.57
C VAL A 183 8.20 -20.80 1.63
N PRO A 184 7.58 -21.93 2.06
CA PRO A 184 6.58 -22.63 1.26
C PRO A 184 5.38 -21.75 0.90
N HIS A 185 4.81 -21.98 -0.28
CA HIS A 185 3.67 -21.19 -0.76
C HIS A 185 2.48 -21.23 0.20
N ASN A 186 2.20 -22.39 0.78
CA ASN A 186 1.11 -22.58 1.75
C ASN A 186 1.27 -21.69 2.96
N LEU A 187 2.49 -21.62 3.50
CA LEU A 187 2.81 -20.79 4.68
C LEU A 187 2.76 -19.29 4.33
N LYS A 188 3.18 -18.90 3.12
CA LYS A 188 3.03 -17.50 2.64
C LYS A 188 1.57 -17.06 2.59
N CYS A 189 0.68 -17.90 2.07
CA CYS A 189 -0.76 -17.62 2.07
C CYS A 189 -1.30 -17.53 3.51
N ALA A 190 -0.91 -18.45 4.39
CA ALA A 190 -1.32 -18.46 5.79
C ALA A 190 -0.89 -17.20 6.54
N ILE A 191 0.29 -16.66 6.25
CA ILE A 191 0.78 -15.40 6.81
C ILE A 191 -0.17 -14.24 6.45
N GLY A 192 -0.50 -14.06 5.18
CA GLY A 192 -1.41 -13.00 4.74
C GLY A 192 -2.79 -13.11 5.39
N VAL A 193 -3.33 -14.32 5.46
CA VAL A 193 -4.61 -14.63 6.11
C VAL A 193 -4.54 -14.33 7.62
N GLY A 194 -3.45 -14.73 8.29
CA GLY A 194 -3.25 -14.48 9.72
C GLY A 194 -3.16 -12.99 10.07
N ILE A 195 -2.41 -12.23 9.27
CA ILE A 195 -2.34 -10.76 9.41
C ILE A 195 -3.73 -10.15 9.20
N GLY A 196 -4.46 -10.58 8.18
CA GLY A 196 -5.82 -10.11 7.93
C GLY A 196 -6.76 -10.39 9.10
N LEU A 197 -6.73 -11.60 9.64
CA LEU A 197 -7.53 -11.97 10.81
C LEU A 197 -7.13 -11.17 12.06
N PHE A 198 -5.85 -10.91 12.26
CA PHE A 198 -5.35 -10.08 13.35
C PHE A 198 -5.85 -8.62 13.24
N ILE A 199 -5.77 -8.02 12.06
CA ILE A 199 -6.29 -6.66 11.82
C ILE A 199 -7.81 -6.62 12.04
N ALA A 200 -8.56 -7.62 11.57
CA ALA A 200 -9.99 -7.73 11.80
C ALA A 200 -10.32 -7.86 13.29
N PHE A 201 -9.55 -8.64 14.04
CA PHE A 201 -9.70 -8.78 15.49
C PHE A 201 -9.53 -7.44 16.23
N ILE A 202 -8.53 -6.65 15.84
CA ILE A 202 -8.33 -5.31 16.39
C ILE A 202 -9.54 -4.41 16.06
N GLY A 203 -10.02 -4.46 14.82
CA GLY A 203 -11.24 -3.76 14.41
C GLY A 203 -12.44 -4.15 15.26
N LEU A 204 -12.68 -5.45 15.48
CA LEU A 204 -13.77 -5.96 16.32
C LEU A 204 -13.65 -5.46 17.76
N LYS A 205 -12.43 -5.40 18.32
CA LYS A 205 -12.18 -4.81 19.64
C LYS A 205 -12.47 -3.30 19.64
N GLY A 206 -11.98 -2.57 18.63
CA GLY A 206 -12.18 -1.12 18.50
C GLY A 206 -13.63 -0.69 18.28
N THR A 207 -14.47 -1.57 17.69
CA THR A 207 -15.93 -1.34 17.57
C THR A 207 -16.67 -1.60 18.88
N GLY A 208 -16.06 -2.27 19.85
CA GLY A 208 -16.76 -2.74 21.05
C GLY A 208 -17.64 -3.97 20.82
N LEU A 209 -17.56 -4.62 19.63
CA LEU A 209 -18.29 -5.88 19.37
C LEU A 209 -17.71 -7.04 20.15
N ILE A 210 -16.42 -7.03 20.43
CA ILE A 210 -15.77 -7.99 21.33
C ILE A 210 -15.08 -7.24 22.47
N ILE A 211 -15.16 -7.81 23.66
CA ILE A 211 -14.55 -7.27 24.87
C ILE A 211 -13.81 -8.38 25.63
N ALA A 212 -12.88 -7.98 26.50
CA ALA A 212 -12.18 -8.91 27.36
C ALA A 212 -13.14 -9.51 28.41
N ASP A 213 -13.00 -10.80 28.68
CA ASP A 213 -13.74 -11.53 29.69
C ASP A 213 -12.77 -12.40 30.49
N LYS A 214 -12.99 -12.51 31.83
CA LYS A 214 -12.09 -13.25 32.71
C LYS A 214 -12.17 -14.77 32.54
N ALA A 215 -13.31 -15.30 32.11
CA ALA A 215 -13.52 -16.74 31.97
C ALA A 215 -13.19 -17.26 30.57
N THR A 216 -13.61 -16.52 29.55
CA THR A 216 -13.48 -16.91 28.14
C THR A 216 -12.41 -16.13 27.39
N PHE A 217 -11.70 -15.20 28.07
CA PHE A 217 -10.76 -14.22 27.54
C PHE A 217 -11.40 -13.19 26.59
N ILE A 218 -12.38 -13.60 25.81
CA ILE A 218 -13.09 -12.75 24.84
C ILE A 218 -14.57 -13.12 24.85
N THR A 219 -15.46 -12.12 24.89
CA THR A 219 -16.90 -12.29 24.79
C THR A 219 -17.53 -11.22 23.91
N LEU A 220 -18.81 -11.40 23.54
CA LEU A 220 -19.60 -10.38 22.84
C LEU A 220 -19.78 -9.17 23.74
N GLY A 221 -19.47 -7.99 23.22
CA GLY A 221 -19.67 -6.72 23.90
C GLY A 221 -21.13 -6.27 23.94
N HIS A 222 -21.35 -5.11 24.52
CA HIS A 222 -22.70 -4.52 24.61
C HIS A 222 -23.13 -3.91 23.27
N VAL A 223 -23.79 -4.69 22.42
CA VAL A 223 -24.22 -4.29 21.07
C VAL A 223 -25.18 -3.09 21.12
N THR A 224 -25.91 -2.91 22.22
CA THR A 224 -26.85 -1.80 22.44
C THR A 224 -26.16 -0.46 22.77
N MET A 225 -24.86 -0.45 23.01
CA MET A 225 -24.13 0.80 23.19
C MET A 225 -24.17 1.66 21.93
N PRO A 226 -24.45 2.98 22.02
CA PRO A 226 -24.57 3.85 20.85
C PRO A 226 -23.34 3.83 19.92
N THR A 227 -22.14 3.84 20.50
CA THR A 227 -20.89 3.78 19.74
C THR A 227 -20.71 2.45 19.00
N THR A 228 -21.10 1.33 19.64
CA THR A 228 -21.06 -0.01 19.02
C THR A 228 -22.12 -0.11 17.90
N MET A 229 -23.32 0.43 18.10
CA MET A 229 -24.37 0.48 17.06
C MET A 229 -23.92 1.33 15.85
N LEU A 230 -23.29 2.48 16.10
CA LEU A 230 -22.73 3.32 15.04
C LEU A 230 -21.61 2.61 14.27
N SER A 231 -20.75 1.89 14.98
CA SER A 231 -19.71 1.08 14.35
C SER A 231 -20.31 -0.05 13.50
N LEU A 232 -21.35 -0.73 14.01
CA LEU A 232 -22.05 -1.78 13.26
C LEU A 232 -22.73 -1.21 12.01
N PHE A 233 -23.38 -0.04 12.12
CA PHE A 233 -23.91 0.69 10.97
C PHE A 233 -22.77 0.97 9.96
N GLY A 234 -21.65 1.52 10.41
CA GLY A 234 -20.48 1.81 9.57
C GLY A 234 -19.96 0.56 8.85
N LEU A 235 -19.88 -0.57 9.55
CA LEU A 235 -19.45 -1.85 8.99
C LEU A 235 -20.39 -2.34 7.88
N LEU A 236 -21.69 -2.39 8.16
CA LEU A 236 -22.69 -2.90 7.21
C LEU A 236 -22.86 -1.96 6.02
N PHE A 237 -22.90 -0.66 6.27
CA PHE A 237 -23.00 0.36 5.23
C PHE A 237 -21.80 0.32 4.29
N THR A 238 -20.59 0.31 4.84
CA THR A 238 -19.36 0.23 4.03
C THR A 238 -19.30 -1.09 3.26
N GLY A 239 -19.63 -2.22 3.91
CA GLY A 239 -19.71 -3.52 3.25
C GLY A 239 -20.70 -3.53 2.08
N ALA A 240 -21.86 -2.90 2.22
CA ALA A 240 -22.84 -2.76 1.14
C ALA A 240 -22.31 -1.92 -0.03
N LEU A 241 -21.59 -0.82 0.26
CA LEU A 241 -20.92 -0.01 -0.77
C LEU A 241 -19.84 -0.80 -1.52
N MET A 242 -19.04 -1.59 -0.78
CA MET A 242 -18.02 -2.46 -1.37
C MET A 242 -18.64 -3.55 -2.25
N ALA A 243 -19.72 -4.17 -1.81
CA ALA A 243 -20.45 -5.18 -2.57
C ALA A 243 -21.02 -4.61 -3.89
N ARG A 244 -21.35 -3.30 -3.92
CA ARG A 244 -21.76 -2.57 -5.14
C ARG A 244 -20.58 -2.10 -6.00
N GLY A 245 -19.33 -2.40 -5.61
CA GLY A 245 -18.15 -1.99 -6.35
C GLY A 245 -17.84 -0.49 -6.30
N ILE A 246 -18.36 0.24 -5.31
CA ILE A 246 -18.13 1.68 -5.17
C ILE A 246 -16.68 1.91 -4.73
N LYS A 247 -15.94 2.65 -5.55
CA LYS A 247 -14.54 3.03 -5.24
C LYS A 247 -14.51 3.97 -4.04
N GLY A 248 -13.58 3.74 -3.11
CA GLY A 248 -13.48 4.54 -1.89
C GLY A 248 -14.58 4.25 -0.86
N ALA A 249 -15.26 3.10 -0.95
CA ALA A 249 -16.32 2.69 -0.02
C ALA A 249 -15.92 2.85 1.46
N ILE A 250 -14.67 2.50 1.81
CA ILE A 250 -14.15 2.59 3.18
C ILE A 250 -14.14 4.06 3.65
N LEU A 251 -13.61 4.97 2.82
CA LEU A 251 -13.58 6.39 3.15
C LEU A 251 -15.01 6.96 3.30
N ILE A 252 -15.92 6.63 2.37
CA ILE A 252 -17.32 7.03 2.42
C ILE A 252 -17.98 6.52 3.70
N GLY A 253 -17.71 5.27 4.08
CA GLY A 253 -18.23 4.66 5.30
C GLY A 253 -17.77 5.36 6.58
N ILE A 254 -16.47 5.69 6.66
CA ILE A 254 -15.91 6.45 7.79
C ILE A 254 -16.59 7.83 7.89
N ILE A 255 -16.68 8.55 6.78
CA ILE A 255 -17.31 9.88 6.74
C ILE A 255 -18.81 9.77 7.14
N ALA A 256 -19.55 8.84 6.56
CA ALA A 256 -20.97 8.65 6.86
C ALA A 256 -21.21 8.31 8.35
N THR A 257 -20.40 7.41 8.90
CA THR A 257 -20.49 7.03 10.33
C THR A 257 -20.15 8.21 11.23
N THR A 258 -19.11 8.99 10.87
CA THR A 258 -18.73 10.20 11.62
C THR A 258 -19.83 11.25 11.57
N LEU A 259 -20.38 11.54 10.39
CA LEU A 259 -21.49 12.51 10.26
C LEU A 259 -22.73 12.07 11.04
N LEU A 260 -23.10 10.80 10.96
CA LEU A 260 -24.22 10.27 11.74
C LEU A 260 -23.96 10.39 13.24
N SER A 261 -22.74 10.12 13.69
CA SER A 261 -22.32 10.27 15.07
C SER A 261 -22.40 11.73 15.56
N MET A 262 -21.99 12.68 14.72
CA MET A 262 -22.13 14.13 14.99
C MET A 262 -23.60 14.55 15.11
N CYS A 263 -24.45 14.09 14.19
CA CYS A 263 -25.89 14.37 14.22
C CYS A 263 -26.57 13.84 15.48
N LEU A 264 -26.10 12.72 16.02
CA LEU A 264 -26.63 12.09 17.24
C LEU A 264 -25.96 12.59 18.53
N GLY A 265 -24.98 13.49 18.42
CA GLY A 265 -24.31 14.11 19.58
C GLY A 265 -23.22 13.23 20.23
N TYR A 266 -22.77 12.15 19.56
CA TYR A 266 -21.70 11.27 20.09
C TYR A 266 -20.29 11.66 19.64
N SER A 267 -20.15 12.65 18.77
CA SER A 267 -18.86 13.18 18.30
C SER A 267 -18.90 14.71 18.25
N PRO A 268 -17.77 15.37 18.45
CA PRO A 268 -17.70 16.82 18.38
C PRO A 268 -18.06 17.30 16.97
N VAL A 269 -18.86 18.36 16.90
CA VAL A 269 -19.25 19.03 15.65
C VAL A 269 -18.29 20.19 15.40
N PRO A 270 -17.81 20.40 14.17
CA PRO A 270 -16.99 21.55 13.86
C PRO A 270 -17.75 22.86 14.08
N HIS A 271 -17.16 23.79 14.80
CA HIS A 271 -17.76 25.10 15.10
C HIS A 271 -17.42 26.18 14.07
N GLY A 272 -16.39 25.92 13.24
CA GLY A 272 -15.91 26.89 12.24
C GLY A 272 -15.11 26.24 11.11
N ILE A 273 -14.78 27.05 10.10
CA ILE A 273 -13.96 26.61 8.97
C ILE A 273 -12.58 26.14 9.44
N ALA A 274 -12.04 26.74 10.50
CA ALA A 274 -10.73 26.37 11.06
C ALA A 274 -10.67 24.92 11.59
N ASP A 275 -11.82 24.38 12.03
CA ASP A 275 -11.92 22.98 12.49
C ASP A 275 -11.98 21.98 11.31
N ILE A 276 -12.26 22.48 10.11
CA ILE A 276 -12.33 21.67 8.89
C ILE A 276 -11.02 21.79 8.10
N MET A 277 -10.54 23.02 7.91
CA MET A 277 -9.37 23.31 7.09
C MET A 277 -8.51 24.36 7.77
N SER A 278 -7.21 24.13 7.84
CA SER A 278 -6.22 25.06 8.34
C SER A 278 -5.07 25.23 7.36
N PHE A 279 -4.63 26.45 7.14
CA PHE A 279 -3.42 26.74 6.37
C PHE A 279 -2.14 26.58 7.19
N SER A 280 -2.23 26.48 8.53
CA SER A 280 -1.09 26.07 9.37
C SER A 280 -0.94 24.56 9.26
N LEU A 281 0.25 24.12 8.88
CA LEU A 281 0.54 22.69 8.80
C LEU A 281 0.55 22.06 10.20
N PRO A 282 -0.01 20.85 10.36
CA PRO A 282 0.01 20.17 11.66
C PRO A 282 1.46 19.90 12.09
N SER A 283 1.73 20.12 13.38
CA SER A 283 3.07 20.01 13.93
C SER A 283 3.46 18.57 14.21
N MET A 284 4.66 18.17 13.78
CA MET A 284 5.29 16.89 14.13
C MET A 284 6.35 17.06 15.24
N SER A 285 6.51 18.25 15.82
CA SER A 285 7.61 18.54 16.76
C SER A 285 7.66 17.61 17.97
N GLN A 286 6.54 16.97 18.31
CA GLN A 286 6.44 16.05 19.45
C GLN A 286 6.84 14.59 19.11
N THR A 287 7.05 14.29 17.83
CA THR A 287 7.36 12.92 17.38
C THR A 287 8.60 12.87 16.49
N PHE A 288 8.95 14.00 15.86
CA PHE A 288 10.06 14.04 14.92
C PHE A 288 11.40 13.90 15.63
N GLY A 289 12.12 12.81 15.31
CA GLY A 289 13.43 12.53 15.91
C GLY A 289 13.39 11.94 17.32
N GLU A 290 12.19 11.69 17.89
CA GLU A 290 12.00 11.18 19.26
C GLU A 290 12.24 9.65 19.39
N LEU A 291 12.89 9.03 18.42
CA LEU A 291 13.20 7.60 18.45
C LEU A 291 14.34 7.30 19.45
N ASP A 292 14.12 6.34 20.35
CA ASP A 292 15.16 5.86 21.29
C ASP A 292 15.92 4.69 20.68
N ILE A 293 17.04 5.02 20.01
CA ILE A 293 17.94 4.06 19.39
C ILE A 293 18.64 3.19 20.44
N ALA A 294 19.06 3.80 21.56
CA ALA A 294 19.80 3.09 22.61
C ALA A 294 18.90 2.11 23.35
N GLY A 295 17.67 2.53 23.70
CA GLY A 295 16.68 1.65 24.33
C GLY A 295 16.32 0.47 23.42
N ALA A 296 16.10 0.70 22.11
CA ALA A 296 15.81 -0.36 21.15
C ALA A 296 16.98 -1.35 21.00
N TRP A 297 18.20 -0.88 20.98
CA TRP A 297 19.39 -1.71 20.92
C TRP A 297 19.55 -2.58 22.19
N ASN A 298 19.37 -1.97 23.36
CA ASN A 298 19.52 -2.66 24.66
C ASN A 298 18.43 -3.72 24.90
N TYR A 299 17.22 -3.52 24.39
CA TYR A 299 16.13 -4.51 24.47
C TYR A 299 16.45 -5.77 23.65
N GLY A 300 17.28 -5.66 22.63
CA GLY A 300 17.84 -6.77 21.86
C GLY A 300 17.34 -6.87 20.42
N ILE A 301 18.31 -6.99 19.52
CA ILE A 301 18.11 -7.11 18.05
C ILE A 301 17.22 -8.31 17.70
N PHE A 302 17.37 -9.42 18.41
CA PHE A 302 16.67 -10.67 18.10
C PHE A 302 15.21 -10.70 18.56
N SER A 303 14.72 -9.72 19.32
CA SER A 303 13.35 -9.69 19.80
C SER A 303 12.41 -8.93 18.86
N ILE A 304 12.45 -7.61 18.91
CA ILE A 304 11.47 -6.75 18.25
C ILE A 304 11.94 -6.40 16.84
N ILE A 305 13.23 -6.06 16.68
CA ILE A 305 13.82 -5.63 15.40
C ILE A 305 13.72 -6.76 14.37
N PHE A 306 14.12 -7.99 14.75
CA PHE A 306 13.98 -9.16 13.89
C PHE A 306 12.52 -9.39 13.47
N THR A 307 11.59 -9.22 14.42
CA THR A 307 10.16 -9.39 14.12
C THR A 307 9.64 -8.36 13.13
N PHE A 308 9.92 -7.06 13.35
CA PHE A 308 9.53 -6.02 12.39
C PHE A 308 10.09 -6.32 11.00
N THR A 309 11.39 -6.67 10.92
CA THR A 309 12.04 -6.97 9.63
C THR A 309 11.40 -8.15 8.91
N VAL A 310 11.12 -9.24 9.61
CA VAL A 310 10.54 -10.45 8.99
C VAL A 310 9.10 -10.20 8.57
N VAL A 311 8.29 -9.55 9.41
CA VAL A 311 6.90 -9.23 9.07
C VAL A 311 6.84 -8.29 7.87
N GLU A 312 7.64 -7.22 7.88
CA GLU A 312 7.72 -6.25 6.78
C GLU A 312 8.14 -6.92 5.47
N LEU A 313 9.09 -7.86 5.54
CA LEU A 313 9.58 -8.61 4.38
C LEU A 313 8.45 -9.41 3.70
N PHE A 314 7.61 -10.10 4.48
CA PHE A 314 6.55 -10.94 3.92
C PHE A 314 5.31 -10.13 3.51
N ASP A 315 4.92 -9.13 4.29
CA ASP A 315 3.77 -8.28 4.02
C ASP A 315 3.96 -7.49 2.71
N ASN A 316 5.08 -6.82 2.58
CA ASN A 316 5.36 -5.97 1.43
C ASN A 316 5.60 -6.75 0.14
N MET A 317 6.36 -7.86 0.20
CA MET A 317 6.63 -8.64 -1.02
C MET A 317 5.38 -9.28 -1.61
N GLY A 318 4.49 -9.79 -0.78
CA GLY A 318 3.21 -10.36 -1.24
C GLY A 318 2.40 -9.33 -2.02
N THR A 319 2.27 -8.14 -1.43
CA THR A 319 1.54 -7.02 -2.02
C THR A 319 2.22 -6.51 -3.31
N LEU A 320 3.54 -6.29 -3.28
CA LEU A 320 4.27 -5.73 -4.40
C LEU A 320 4.27 -6.67 -5.62
N ILE A 321 4.48 -7.98 -5.42
CA ILE A 321 4.40 -8.97 -6.50
C ILE A 321 2.99 -9.01 -7.10
N GLY A 322 1.95 -8.98 -6.27
CA GLY A 322 0.57 -8.93 -6.73
C GLY A 322 0.26 -7.69 -7.57
N LEU A 323 0.72 -6.51 -7.14
CA LEU A 323 0.52 -5.25 -7.82
C LEU A 323 1.31 -5.16 -9.13
N THR A 324 2.58 -5.57 -9.15
CA THR A 324 3.43 -5.55 -10.35
C THR A 324 2.92 -6.50 -11.43
N SER A 325 2.39 -7.66 -11.03
CA SER A 325 1.71 -8.59 -11.94
C SER A 325 0.46 -7.95 -12.58
N LYS A 326 -0.39 -7.28 -11.77
CA LYS A 326 -1.58 -6.56 -12.27
C LYS A 326 -1.20 -5.37 -13.17
N ALA A 327 -0.14 -4.64 -12.82
CA ALA A 327 0.37 -3.51 -13.61
C ALA A 327 1.11 -3.94 -14.89
N LYS A 328 1.29 -5.24 -15.12
CA LYS A 328 2.04 -5.82 -16.24
C LYS A 328 3.51 -5.32 -16.28
N LEU A 329 4.13 -5.19 -15.11
CA LEU A 329 5.53 -4.84 -14.96
C LEU A 329 6.45 -6.06 -14.96
N VAL A 330 5.90 -7.26 -15.18
CA VAL A 330 6.64 -8.51 -15.34
C VAL A 330 7.04 -8.64 -16.80
N ASN A 331 8.34 -8.79 -17.07
CA ASN A 331 8.88 -8.98 -18.42
C ASN A 331 8.62 -10.41 -18.93
N LYS A 332 8.98 -10.68 -20.18
CA LYS A 332 8.80 -12.01 -20.83
C LYS A 332 9.61 -13.11 -20.13
N ASN A 333 10.63 -12.77 -19.38
CA ASN A 333 11.48 -13.72 -18.66
C ASN A 333 10.95 -14.00 -17.23
N GLY A 334 9.82 -13.39 -16.83
CA GLY A 334 9.27 -13.51 -15.49
C GLY A 334 9.89 -12.59 -14.44
N GLU A 335 10.80 -11.69 -14.85
CA GLU A 335 11.43 -10.72 -13.97
C GLU A 335 10.57 -9.46 -13.83
N ILE A 336 10.59 -8.86 -12.66
CA ILE A 336 9.85 -7.63 -12.37
C ILE A 336 10.78 -6.44 -12.62
N GLU A 337 10.38 -5.54 -13.53
CA GLU A 337 11.16 -4.34 -13.86
C GLU A 337 11.34 -3.44 -12.63
N ASN A 338 12.58 -2.97 -12.37
CA ASN A 338 12.91 -2.04 -11.27
C ASN A 338 12.52 -2.52 -9.86
N LEU A 339 12.41 -3.84 -9.63
CA LEU A 339 12.03 -4.38 -8.33
C LEU A 339 12.98 -3.89 -7.22
N ASP A 340 14.30 -3.93 -7.46
CA ASP A 340 15.30 -3.49 -6.48
C ASP A 340 15.11 -2.03 -6.06
N LYS A 341 14.73 -1.15 -7.00
CA LYS A 341 14.43 0.25 -6.70
C LYS A 341 13.18 0.40 -5.84
N ALA A 342 12.12 -0.37 -6.13
CA ALA A 342 10.90 -0.36 -5.35
C ALA A 342 11.16 -0.85 -3.92
N LEU A 343 11.93 -1.92 -3.77
CA LEU A 343 12.31 -2.49 -2.47
C LEU A 343 13.23 -1.55 -1.67
N THR A 344 14.14 -0.86 -2.35
CA THR A 344 14.99 0.16 -1.73
C THR A 344 14.16 1.35 -1.24
N THR A 345 13.20 1.80 -2.05
CA THR A 345 12.29 2.88 -1.67
C THR A 345 11.50 2.55 -0.41
N ASP A 346 11.04 1.34 -0.31
CA ASP A 346 10.29 0.82 0.83
C ASP A 346 11.15 0.80 2.10
N ALA A 347 12.38 0.23 2.02
CA ALA A 347 13.32 0.20 3.12
C ALA A 347 13.69 1.62 3.62
N VAL A 348 13.99 2.53 2.70
CA VAL A 348 14.27 3.93 3.02
C VAL A 348 13.03 4.61 3.61
N GLY A 349 11.83 4.31 3.08
CA GLY A 349 10.56 4.78 3.62
C GLY A 349 10.39 4.39 5.08
N THR A 350 10.70 3.14 5.45
CA THR A 350 10.63 2.65 6.83
C THR A 350 11.66 3.35 7.75
N ILE A 351 12.89 3.59 7.29
CA ILE A 351 13.89 4.35 8.06
C ILE A 351 13.37 5.77 8.34
N VAL A 352 12.88 6.45 7.30
CA VAL A 352 12.38 7.82 7.39
C VAL A 352 11.11 7.87 8.24
N SER A 353 10.22 6.87 8.16
CA SER A 353 8.99 6.82 8.96
C SER A 353 9.26 6.81 10.47
N ALA A 354 10.26 6.07 10.92
CA ALA A 354 10.69 6.07 12.31
C ALA A 354 11.13 7.47 12.78
N ILE A 355 11.88 8.20 11.94
CA ILE A 355 12.31 9.57 12.22
C ILE A 355 11.11 10.52 12.29
N PHE A 356 10.09 10.33 11.45
CA PHE A 356 8.87 11.14 11.44
C PHE A 356 7.91 10.78 12.57
N GLY A 357 8.18 9.71 13.33
CA GLY A 357 7.36 9.31 14.48
C GLY A 357 6.14 8.47 14.08
N THR A 358 6.26 7.64 13.03
CA THR A 358 5.25 6.64 12.66
C THR A 358 5.90 5.28 12.44
N SER A 359 5.10 4.21 12.36
CA SER A 359 5.60 2.87 12.17
C SER A 359 6.07 2.62 10.73
N THR A 360 6.44 1.38 10.41
CA THR A 360 6.97 0.96 9.11
C THR A 360 6.07 1.36 7.94
N VAL A 361 6.67 1.61 6.78
CA VAL A 361 5.97 1.87 5.52
C VAL A 361 5.84 0.59 4.72
N THR A 362 4.72 0.38 4.04
CA THR A 362 4.50 -0.76 3.14
C THR A 362 3.79 -0.34 1.85
N SER A 363 3.88 -1.20 0.82
CA SER A 363 3.11 -1.04 -0.43
C SER A 363 1.65 -1.40 -0.21
N TYR A 364 0.72 -0.57 -0.66
CA TYR A 364 -0.71 -0.74 -0.42
C TYR A 364 -1.44 -1.43 -1.56
N ILE A 365 -2.17 -2.50 -1.25
CA ILE A 365 -2.94 -3.30 -2.21
C ILE A 365 -4.04 -2.48 -2.90
N GLU A 366 -4.52 -1.41 -2.29
CA GLU A 366 -5.48 -0.45 -2.84
C GLU A 366 -4.96 0.23 -4.12
N SER A 367 -3.64 0.24 -4.34
CA SER A 367 -3.03 0.66 -5.61
C SER A 367 -3.56 -0.13 -6.81
N ALA A 368 -4.07 -1.35 -6.57
CA ALA A 368 -4.72 -2.14 -7.60
C ALA A 368 -5.95 -1.44 -8.22
N ALA A 369 -6.62 -0.55 -7.47
CA ALA A 369 -7.75 0.22 -7.99
C ALA A 369 -7.32 1.24 -9.05
N GLY A 370 -6.20 1.93 -8.83
CA GLY A 370 -5.61 2.84 -9.82
C GLY A 370 -5.01 2.11 -11.01
N ILE A 371 -4.34 0.98 -10.77
CA ILE A 371 -3.82 0.11 -11.83
C ILE A 371 -4.98 -0.38 -12.72
N ALA A 372 -6.10 -0.79 -12.14
CA ALA A 372 -7.31 -1.18 -12.85
C ALA A 372 -7.96 0.01 -13.61
N ALA A 373 -7.77 1.24 -13.13
CA ALA A 373 -8.19 2.46 -13.83
C ALA A 373 -7.25 2.89 -14.97
N GLY A 374 -6.16 2.14 -15.19
CA GLY A 374 -5.22 2.36 -16.29
C GLY A 374 -3.85 2.91 -15.88
N GLY A 375 -3.56 3.05 -14.58
CA GLY A 375 -2.25 3.46 -14.05
C GLY A 375 -1.17 2.42 -14.35
N LYS A 376 -0.06 2.87 -14.95
CA LYS A 376 1.04 2.00 -15.38
C LYS A 376 2.41 2.53 -15.00
N THR A 377 2.47 3.79 -14.59
CA THR A 377 3.74 4.50 -14.37
C THR A 377 3.75 5.19 -13.00
N GLY A 378 4.93 5.65 -12.61
CA GLY A 378 5.12 6.41 -11.38
C GLY A 378 4.35 7.73 -11.30
N LEU A 379 3.83 8.24 -12.42
CA LEU A 379 3.00 9.46 -12.42
C LEU A 379 1.69 9.23 -11.62
N THR A 380 1.14 8.02 -11.65
CA THR A 380 0.03 7.61 -10.77
C THR A 380 0.41 7.81 -9.30
N ALA A 381 1.57 7.30 -8.87
CA ALA A 381 2.05 7.44 -7.49
C ALA A 381 2.33 8.90 -7.12
N VAL A 382 2.97 9.67 -8.00
CA VAL A 382 3.20 11.11 -7.79
C VAL A 382 1.89 11.86 -7.60
N THR A 383 0.85 11.52 -8.35
CA THR A 383 -0.49 12.11 -8.16
C THR A 383 -1.06 11.80 -6.77
N VAL A 384 -0.92 10.55 -6.30
CA VAL A 384 -1.31 10.15 -4.94
C VAL A 384 -0.56 10.96 -3.89
N ALA A 385 0.76 11.09 -4.05
CA ALA A 385 1.61 11.85 -3.13
C ALA A 385 1.19 13.32 -3.04
N CYS A 386 0.91 13.97 -4.17
CA CYS A 386 0.39 15.34 -4.19
C CYS A 386 -0.95 15.47 -3.47
N LEU A 387 -1.85 14.49 -3.61
CA LEU A 387 -3.14 14.51 -2.92
C LEU A 387 -2.97 14.30 -1.41
N PHE A 388 -2.01 13.48 -0.96
CA PHE A 388 -1.65 13.40 0.46
C PHE A 388 -1.13 14.76 0.98
N LEU A 389 -0.26 15.44 0.25
CA LEU A 389 0.21 16.77 0.68
C LEU A 389 -0.95 17.78 0.79
N VAL A 390 -1.90 17.76 -0.14
CA VAL A 390 -3.11 18.57 -0.07
C VAL A 390 -3.95 18.22 1.17
N SER A 391 -3.96 16.96 1.59
CA SER A 391 -4.71 16.51 2.77
C SER A 391 -4.18 17.08 4.08
N LEU A 392 -2.94 17.59 4.15
CA LEU A 392 -2.40 18.26 5.33
C LEU A 392 -3.24 19.48 5.75
N PHE A 393 -3.82 20.20 4.80
CA PHE A 393 -4.71 21.31 5.08
C PHE A 393 -6.03 20.90 5.75
N PHE A 394 -6.40 19.62 5.62
CA PHE A 394 -7.60 19.05 6.23
C PHE A 394 -7.31 18.26 7.52
N ALA A 395 -6.10 18.38 8.07
CA ALA A 395 -5.71 17.69 9.29
C ALA A 395 -6.67 17.96 10.49
N PRO A 396 -7.22 19.17 10.71
CA PRO A 396 -8.20 19.37 11.77
C PRO A 396 -9.43 18.49 11.60
N MET A 397 -10.00 18.41 10.38
CA MET A 397 -11.15 17.54 10.09
C MET A 397 -10.81 16.06 10.32
N ILE A 398 -9.61 15.63 9.98
CA ILE A 398 -9.15 14.25 10.21
C ILE A 398 -9.14 13.95 11.71
N GLY A 399 -8.72 14.92 12.54
CA GLY A 399 -8.70 14.81 13.99
C GLY A 399 -10.06 14.61 14.64
N LEU A 400 -11.14 15.12 14.02
CA LEU A 400 -12.52 14.98 14.51
C LEU A 400 -13.09 13.57 14.35
N VAL A 401 -12.51 12.74 13.51
CA VAL A 401 -13.01 11.37 13.25
C VAL A 401 -12.75 10.47 14.46
N PRO A 402 -13.81 9.90 15.06
CA PRO A 402 -13.66 9.06 16.24
C PRO A 402 -13.16 7.65 15.88
N GLY A 403 -12.49 6.99 16.83
CA GLY A 403 -11.93 5.64 16.64
C GLY A 403 -12.99 4.59 16.27
N PHE A 404 -14.19 4.66 16.87
CA PHE A 404 -15.27 3.73 16.56
C PHE A 404 -15.83 3.86 15.12
N ALA A 405 -15.61 5.01 14.44
CA ALA A 405 -15.98 5.18 13.04
C ALA A 405 -14.90 4.63 12.08
N THR A 406 -13.65 4.53 12.55
CA THR A 406 -12.55 3.96 11.75
C THR A 406 -12.36 2.46 11.97
N ALA A 407 -12.76 1.92 13.11
CA ALA A 407 -12.61 0.51 13.45
C ALA A 407 -13.30 -0.46 12.44
N PRO A 408 -14.47 -0.16 11.86
CA PRO A 408 -15.06 -0.95 10.79
C PRO A 408 -14.14 -1.14 9.56
N ALA A 409 -13.32 -0.13 9.24
CA ALA A 409 -12.38 -0.22 8.15
C ALA A 409 -11.33 -1.34 8.36
N LEU A 410 -10.87 -1.51 9.60
CA LEU A 410 -9.92 -2.58 9.96
C LEU A 410 -10.55 -3.96 9.75
N ILE A 411 -11.83 -4.13 10.11
CA ILE A 411 -12.56 -5.39 9.89
C ILE A 411 -12.63 -5.71 8.40
N LEU A 412 -13.01 -4.71 7.59
CA LEU A 412 -13.17 -4.88 6.14
C LEU A 412 -11.83 -5.12 5.44
N VAL A 413 -10.78 -4.41 5.82
CA VAL A 413 -9.44 -4.65 5.28
C VAL A 413 -8.94 -6.03 5.67
N GLY A 414 -9.12 -6.43 6.92
CA GLY A 414 -8.81 -7.79 7.36
C GLY A 414 -9.58 -8.83 6.54
N ALA A 415 -10.86 -8.62 6.27
CA ALA A 415 -11.68 -9.49 5.43
C ALA A 415 -11.15 -9.57 3.98
N LEU A 416 -10.69 -8.45 3.40
CA LEU A 416 -10.06 -8.46 2.07
C LEU A 416 -8.76 -9.28 2.05
N MET A 417 -7.95 -9.19 3.09
CA MET A 417 -6.72 -9.98 3.21
C MET A 417 -7.00 -11.48 3.39
N MET A 418 -8.15 -11.83 3.97
CA MET A 418 -8.59 -13.22 4.09
C MET A 418 -9.00 -13.87 2.76
N ALA A 419 -9.09 -13.13 1.66
CA ALA A 419 -9.44 -13.69 0.34
C ALA A 419 -8.49 -14.82 -0.10
N ASP A 420 -7.25 -14.83 0.40
CA ASP A 420 -6.27 -15.87 0.10
C ASP A 420 -6.42 -17.17 0.91
N VAL A 421 -7.40 -17.25 1.84
CA VAL A 421 -7.65 -18.45 2.65
C VAL A 421 -7.95 -19.69 1.80
N GLY A 422 -8.65 -19.50 0.66
CA GLY A 422 -8.92 -20.57 -0.30
C GLY A 422 -7.68 -21.14 -1.00
N LYS A 423 -6.54 -20.48 -0.90
CA LYS A 423 -5.25 -20.96 -1.44
C LYS A 423 -4.47 -21.79 -0.42
N VAL A 424 -4.84 -21.71 0.86
CA VAL A 424 -4.22 -22.49 1.95
C VAL A 424 -4.71 -23.93 1.85
N LYS A 425 -3.78 -24.87 1.68
CA LYS A 425 -4.06 -26.30 1.60
C LYS A 425 -3.92 -26.93 2.99
N PHE A 426 -4.96 -27.65 3.41
CA PHE A 426 -5.00 -28.38 4.67
C PHE A 426 -4.95 -29.89 4.49
N ASP A 427 -4.95 -30.39 3.24
CA ASP A 427 -4.99 -31.82 2.90
C ASP A 427 -3.76 -32.59 3.41
N ASP A 428 -2.55 -32.01 3.28
CA ASP A 428 -1.35 -32.52 3.92
C ASP A 428 -1.17 -31.91 5.31
N PHE A 429 -1.34 -32.70 6.36
CA PHE A 429 -1.24 -32.23 7.73
C PHE A 429 0.14 -31.65 8.07
N THR A 430 1.19 -32.04 7.35
CA THR A 430 2.55 -31.49 7.56
C THR A 430 2.67 -30.05 7.08
N ASP A 431 1.80 -29.59 6.18
CA ASP A 431 1.69 -28.20 5.72
C ASP A 431 0.48 -27.49 6.35
N GLY A 432 -0.62 -28.22 6.61
CA GLY A 432 -1.87 -27.69 7.13
C GLY A 432 -1.78 -27.23 8.58
N LEU A 433 -1.14 -28.03 9.48
CA LEU A 433 -0.96 -27.65 10.88
C LEU A 433 -0.11 -26.37 11.04
N PRO A 434 1.04 -26.22 10.38
CA PRO A 434 1.80 -24.96 10.41
C PRO A 434 1.00 -23.76 9.90
N ALA A 435 0.25 -23.93 8.82
CA ALA A 435 -0.62 -22.87 8.29
C ALA A 435 -1.71 -22.48 9.28
N PHE A 436 -2.39 -23.44 9.90
CA PHE A 436 -3.38 -23.22 10.94
C PHE A 436 -2.80 -22.45 12.12
N LEU A 437 -1.66 -22.90 12.66
CA LEU A 437 -0.99 -22.25 13.79
C LEU A 437 -0.57 -20.82 13.42
N THR A 438 -0.06 -20.59 12.21
CA THR A 438 0.26 -19.24 11.73
C THR A 438 -0.96 -18.34 11.80
N ILE A 439 -2.10 -18.78 11.27
CA ILE A 439 -3.32 -17.99 11.18
C ILE A 439 -3.89 -17.66 12.55
N ILE A 440 -4.00 -18.68 13.43
CA ILE A 440 -4.76 -18.54 14.67
C ILE A 440 -3.95 -17.87 15.78
N MET A 441 -2.63 -18.07 15.82
CA MET A 441 -1.79 -17.52 16.88
C MET A 441 -1.63 -16.00 16.79
N MET A 442 -1.76 -15.41 15.59
CA MET A 442 -1.65 -13.96 15.43
C MET A 442 -2.73 -13.18 16.22
N PRO A 443 -4.02 -13.40 16.01
CA PRO A 443 -5.05 -12.70 16.76
C PRO A 443 -5.12 -13.13 18.23
N LEU A 444 -4.96 -14.42 18.56
CA LEU A 444 -5.10 -14.91 19.92
C LEU A 444 -3.99 -14.43 20.86
N THR A 445 -2.79 -14.17 20.32
CA THR A 445 -1.67 -13.66 21.13
C THR A 445 -1.42 -12.17 20.92
N SER A 446 -2.30 -11.50 20.16
CA SER A 446 -2.13 -10.10 19.74
C SER A 446 -0.75 -9.82 19.14
N SER A 447 -0.15 -10.81 18.46
CA SER A 447 1.22 -10.74 17.97
C SER A 447 1.40 -11.49 16.65
N ILE A 448 1.72 -10.74 15.60
CA ILE A 448 2.09 -11.31 14.30
C ILE A 448 3.34 -12.19 14.45
N ALA A 449 4.30 -11.78 15.29
CA ALA A 449 5.52 -12.54 15.57
C ALA A 449 5.27 -13.95 16.07
N ASN A 450 4.32 -14.09 16.97
CA ASN A 450 3.97 -15.41 17.52
C ASN A 450 3.37 -16.32 16.45
N GLY A 451 2.54 -15.77 15.56
CA GLY A 451 2.04 -16.51 14.40
C GLY A 451 3.14 -17.02 13.49
N PHE A 452 4.13 -16.18 13.17
CA PHE A 452 5.32 -16.61 12.42
C PHE A 452 6.12 -17.67 13.16
N ALA A 453 6.38 -17.45 14.46
CA ALA A 453 7.16 -18.38 15.27
C ALA A 453 6.52 -19.77 15.30
N PHE A 454 5.24 -19.85 15.65
CA PHE A 454 4.52 -21.12 15.69
C PHE A 454 4.42 -21.78 14.31
N GLY A 455 4.19 -20.99 13.25
CA GLY A 455 4.12 -21.49 11.88
C GLY A 455 5.44 -22.07 11.38
N PHE A 456 6.54 -21.33 11.52
CA PHE A 456 7.83 -21.76 11.00
C PHE A 456 8.44 -22.91 11.82
N VAL A 457 8.35 -22.82 13.16
CA VAL A 457 8.85 -23.89 14.02
C VAL A 457 8.08 -25.18 13.80
N SER A 458 6.74 -25.11 13.76
CA SER A 458 5.92 -26.30 13.50
C SER A 458 6.13 -26.89 12.10
N TYR A 459 6.35 -26.05 11.08
CA TYR A 459 6.66 -26.52 9.72
C TYR A 459 7.94 -27.34 9.69
N VAL A 460 9.03 -26.80 10.24
CA VAL A 460 10.32 -27.50 10.28
C VAL A 460 10.20 -28.79 11.11
N PHE A 461 9.53 -28.73 12.24
CA PHE A 461 9.32 -29.87 13.12
C PHE A 461 8.51 -31.00 12.43
N MET A 462 7.38 -30.66 11.81
CA MET A 462 6.52 -31.64 11.14
C MET A 462 7.20 -32.30 9.95
N LYS A 463 7.91 -31.53 9.13
CA LYS A 463 8.66 -32.06 7.98
C LYS A 463 9.84 -32.92 8.43
N ALA A 464 10.52 -32.55 9.52
CA ALA A 464 11.61 -33.35 10.08
C ALA A 464 11.12 -34.69 10.64
N ILE A 465 10.09 -34.73 11.47
CA ILE A 465 9.54 -35.96 12.04
C ILE A 465 9.01 -36.91 10.96
N THR A 466 8.41 -36.38 9.90
CA THR A 466 7.88 -37.22 8.80
C THR A 466 8.93 -37.63 7.78
N GLY A 467 10.23 -37.35 8.04
CA GLY A 467 11.31 -37.74 7.13
C GLY A 467 11.41 -36.93 5.85
N LYS A 468 10.65 -35.84 5.74
CA LYS A 468 10.63 -34.95 4.57
C LYS A 468 11.72 -33.85 4.64
N PHE A 469 12.92 -34.16 5.15
CA PHE A 469 14.02 -33.21 5.34
C PHE A 469 14.42 -32.46 4.06
N ARG A 470 14.29 -33.10 2.90
CA ARG A 470 14.65 -32.51 1.60
C ARG A 470 13.71 -31.36 1.18
N GLU A 471 12.53 -31.29 1.75
CA GLU A 471 11.57 -30.22 1.48
C GLU A 471 11.88 -28.95 2.30
N ILE A 472 12.76 -29.04 3.31
CA ILE A 472 13.10 -27.92 4.17
C ILE A 472 14.31 -27.18 3.59
N ASN A 473 14.09 -25.93 3.18
CA ASN A 473 15.19 -25.06 2.76
C ASN A 473 16.13 -24.75 3.95
N PRO A 474 17.45 -24.72 3.79
CA PRO A 474 18.39 -24.38 4.87
C PRO A 474 18.10 -23.04 5.57
N ILE A 475 17.59 -22.04 4.82
CA ILE A 475 17.19 -20.74 5.36
C ILE A 475 16.01 -20.90 6.33
N MET A 476 15.08 -21.83 6.06
CA MET A 476 13.94 -22.12 6.96
C MET A 476 14.38 -22.70 8.29
N TRP A 477 15.44 -23.51 8.33
CA TRP A 477 16.04 -23.98 9.57
C TRP A 477 16.56 -22.81 10.40
N PHE A 478 17.33 -21.90 9.78
CA PHE A 478 17.87 -20.73 10.46
C PHE A 478 16.76 -19.83 11.01
N VAL A 479 15.78 -19.49 10.19
CA VAL A 479 14.64 -18.63 10.58
C VAL A 479 13.82 -19.27 11.70
N SER A 480 13.55 -20.59 11.62
CA SER A 480 12.79 -21.32 12.66
C SER A 480 13.54 -21.37 13.99
N ILE A 481 14.85 -21.61 13.97
CA ILE A 481 15.69 -21.57 15.17
C ILE A 481 15.70 -20.17 15.78
N ALA A 482 15.84 -19.12 14.95
CA ALA A 482 15.80 -17.74 15.42
C ALA A 482 14.46 -17.40 16.10
N PHE A 483 13.33 -17.83 15.53
CA PHE A 483 12.03 -17.67 16.18
C PHE A 483 11.88 -18.50 17.46
N LEU A 484 12.40 -19.72 17.48
CA LEU A 484 12.37 -20.56 18.68
C LEU A 484 13.16 -19.92 19.82
N VAL A 485 14.37 -19.44 19.54
CA VAL A 485 15.18 -18.69 20.52
C VAL A 485 14.42 -17.44 20.99
N ASN A 486 13.81 -16.71 20.08
CA ASN A 486 13.00 -15.53 20.41
C ASN A 486 11.82 -15.87 21.33
N LEU A 487 11.13 -17.01 21.13
CA LEU A 487 10.06 -17.47 22.02
C LEU A 487 10.59 -17.82 23.41
N ILE A 488 11.72 -18.52 23.48
CA ILE A 488 12.31 -18.93 24.76
C ILE A 488 12.83 -17.72 25.56
N MET A 489 13.43 -16.74 24.88
CA MET A 489 13.94 -15.53 25.54
C MET A 489 12.83 -14.60 26.08
N ARG A 490 11.58 -14.79 25.62
CA ARG A 490 10.42 -14.00 26.06
C ARG A 490 9.56 -14.67 27.13
N SER A 491 9.69 -15.99 27.28
CA SER A 491 9.02 -16.76 28.35
C SER A 491 9.78 -16.63 29.68
#